data_a8f08d6be33d24ddbb15a6c3210bd62e
#
_entry.id   a8f08d6be33d24ddbb15a6c3210bd62e
#
_cell.length_a   1.000
_cell.length_b   1.000
_cell.length_c   1.000
_cell.angle_alpha   90.00
_cell.angle_beta   90.00
_cell.angle_gamma   90.00
#
_symmetry.space_group_name_H-M   'P 1'
#
loop_
_entity.id
_entity.type
_entity.pdbx_description
1 polymer ?
#
loop_
_entity_poly.entity_id
_entity_poly.type
_entity_poly.pdbx_seq_one_letter_code
_entity_poly.pdbx_strand_id
1 'polypeptide(L)'
;GWFIPTSTHLGQNSRPENLTAPYYFKEPYEKLDVWENEYKSEINFTPNIKEVYISKIHLVTVDIPIDQVVSFSGSISAGDQKSLEGNPIIADLTASMLDKGTLSLDRFEITKLLNSLGIKIQFDSKSNALTFSGKFLKKDTEAFMKILADLLKNPRFDKEVFNNLKTQYHAYFLDLETSTEFKADTLLSQSLYPKDHPNYQHSLAELQESLEAVTVEDLKAFHKKHYGNKQMKIVF
;
A
#
# COMPACT_ATOMS: atom_id res chain seq x y z
N GLY A 1 -4.90 -18.60 -17.06
CA GLY A 1 -5.17 -19.28 -18.30
C GLY A 1 -5.12 -20.78 -18.08
N TRP A 2 -6.18 -21.45 -18.44
CA TRP A 2 -6.27 -22.90 -18.33
C TRP A 2 -5.41 -23.53 -19.42
N PHE A 3 -4.36 -24.25 -19.05
CA PHE A 3 -3.61 -25.03 -20.00
C PHE A 3 -4.35 -26.37 -20.23
N ILE A 4 -5.01 -26.48 -21.37
CA ILE A 4 -5.54 -27.77 -21.84
C ILE A 4 -4.42 -28.39 -22.67
N PRO A 5 -3.82 -29.50 -22.24
CA PRO A 5 -2.84 -30.17 -23.06
C PRO A 5 -3.46 -30.58 -24.37
N THR A 6 -2.85 -30.13 -25.47
CA THR A 6 -3.27 -30.53 -26.79
C THR A 6 -2.84 -31.97 -27.10
N SER A 7 -3.57 -32.61 -27.97
CA SER A 7 -3.44 -34.00 -28.35
C SER A 7 -2.06 -34.49 -28.78
N THR A 8 -1.21 -33.59 -29.18
CA THR A 8 0.15 -33.88 -29.61
C THR A 8 1.06 -34.46 -28.54
N HIS A 9 0.71 -34.28 -27.27
CA HIS A 9 1.47 -34.84 -26.13
C HIS A 9 0.86 -36.13 -25.57
N LEU A 10 -0.33 -36.50 -26.00
CA LEU A 10 -1.08 -37.63 -25.44
C LEU A 10 -1.36 -38.73 -26.50
N GLY A 11 -0.73 -38.66 -27.66
CA GLY A 11 -1.04 -39.55 -28.77
C GLY A 11 -2.33 -39.22 -29.48
N GLN A 12 -2.79 -40.08 -30.38
CA GLN A 12 -3.96 -39.82 -31.21
C GLN A 12 -5.29 -39.71 -30.46
N ASN A 13 -5.35 -40.06 -29.19
CA ASN A 13 -6.50 -39.85 -28.34
C ASN A 13 -6.35 -38.52 -27.60
N SER A 14 -6.79 -37.50 -28.21
CA SER A 14 -6.57 -36.11 -27.83
C SER A 14 -7.27 -35.68 -26.56
N ARG A 15 -8.23 -36.43 -26.06
CA ARG A 15 -8.88 -36.22 -24.75
C ARG A 15 -9.26 -37.57 -24.15
N PRO A 16 -8.73 -37.89 -22.99
CA PRO A 16 -9.37 -38.96 -22.22
C PRO A 16 -10.83 -38.55 -22.01
N GLU A 17 -11.75 -39.43 -22.36
CA GLU A 17 -13.20 -39.19 -22.20
C GLU A 17 -13.58 -38.85 -20.76
N ASN A 18 -12.72 -39.15 -19.83
CA ASN A 18 -12.87 -38.88 -18.40
C ASN A 18 -12.39 -37.50 -17.94
N LEU A 19 -11.86 -36.60 -18.84
CA LEU A 19 -11.57 -35.23 -18.55
C LEU A 19 -12.79 -34.30 -18.76
N THR A 20 -13.98 -34.79 -18.50
CA THR A 20 -15.20 -34.00 -18.43
C THR A 20 -15.30 -33.30 -17.09
N ALA A 21 -16.00 -32.16 -17.03
CA ALA A 21 -16.18 -31.39 -15.81
C ALA A 21 -16.53 -32.23 -14.55
N PRO A 22 -17.32 -33.27 -14.62
CA PRO A 22 -17.58 -34.14 -13.48
C PRO A 22 -16.36 -34.85 -12.92
N TYR A 23 -15.35 -35.12 -13.74
CA TYR A 23 -14.12 -35.78 -13.30
C TYR A 23 -13.29 -34.92 -12.36
N TYR A 24 -13.29 -33.63 -12.59
CA TYR A 24 -12.51 -32.70 -11.75
C TYR A 24 -13.19 -32.35 -10.44
N PHE A 25 -14.48 -32.51 -10.35
CA PHE A 25 -15.27 -32.00 -9.23
C PHE A 25 -15.91 -33.12 -8.35
N LYS A 26 -15.85 -34.35 -8.77
CA LYS A 26 -16.54 -35.42 -8.09
C LYS A 26 -15.86 -35.86 -6.80
N GLU A 27 -14.53 -35.97 -6.79
CA GLU A 27 -13.81 -36.40 -5.60
C GLU A 27 -13.56 -35.32 -4.56
N PRO A 28 -13.24 -34.05 -4.94
CA PRO A 28 -13.08 -33.00 -3.95
C PRO A 28 -14.39 -32.67 -3.20
N TYR A 29 -15.54 -32.78 -3.86
CA TYR A 29 -16.81 -32.44 -3.22
C TYR A 29 -17.24 -33.45 -2.15
N GLU A 30 -16.95 -34.70 -2.33
CA GLU A 30 -17.23 -35.73 -1.30
C GLU A 30 -16.34 -35.57 -0.06
N LYS A 31 -15.17 -34.93 -0.21
CA LYS A 31 -14.25 -34.63 0.90
C LYS A 31 -14.53 -33.30 1.59
N LEU A 32 -15.22 -32.37 0.93
CA LEU A 32 -15.55 -31.07 1.50
C LEU A 32 -16.48 -31.15 2.71
N ASP A 33 -17.40 -32.11 2.73
CA ASP A 33 -18.28 -32.35 3.88
C ASP A 33 -17.52 -32.76 5.15
N VAL A 34 -16.35 -33.38 4.98
CA VAL A 34 -15.50 -33.76 6.12
C VAL A 34 -14.80 -32.49 6.68
N TRP A 35 -14.40 -31.56 5.81
CA TRP A 35 -13.79 -30.29 6.23
C TRP A 35 -14.81 -29.37 6.92
N GLU A 36 -16.05 -29.30 6.44
CA GLU A 36 -17.09 -28.51 7.08
C GLU A 36 -17.45 -29.00 8.49
N ASN A 37 -17.32 -30.30 8.76
CA ASN A 37 -17.60 -30.84 10.07
C ASN A 37 -16.43 -30.76 11.07
N GLU A 38 -15.18 -30.74 10.60
CA GLU A 38 -14.01 -30.57 11.46
C GLU A 38 -13.73 -29.12 11.85
N TYR A 39 -14.14 -28.16 11.02
CA TYR A 39 -13.91 -26.72 11.26
C TYR A 39 -15.12 -25.96 11.78
N LYS A 40 -16.17 -26.62 12.20
CA LYS A 40 -17.22 -26.04 13.05
C LYS A 40 -16.76 -25.89 14.52
N SER A 41 -15.51 -25.49 14.73
CA SER A 41 -15.22 -24.76 15.94
C SER A 41 -15.84 -23.38 15.77
N GLU A 42 -16.84 -23.07 16.58
CA GLU A 42 -17.34 -21.72 16.76
C GLU A 42 -16.17 -20.85 17.28
N ILE A 43 -15.29 -20.44 16.39
CA ILE A 43 -14.41 -19.31 16.66
C ILE A 43 -15.32 -18.10 16.62
N ASN A 44 -15.97 -17.84 17.73
CA ASN A 44 -16.63 -16.58 17.99
C ASN A 44 -15.55 -15.50 18.05
N PHE A 45 -15.13 -15.04 16.89
CA PHE A 45 -14.37 -13.82 16.74
C PHE A 45 -15.33 -12.64 17.01
N THR A 46 -15.62 -12.38 18.27
CA THR A 46 -16.09 -11.07 18.69
C THR A 46 -14.85 -10.27 19.07
N PRO A 47 -14.27 -9.53 18.12
CA PRO A 47 -13.11 -8.70 18.45
C PRO A 47 -13.54 -7.65 19.46
N ASN A 48 -12.80 -7.51 20.55
CA ASN A 48 -12.99 -6.42 21.49
C ASN A 48 -12.47 -5.13 20.83
N ILE A 49 -13.39 -4.42 20.17
CA ILE A 49 -13.09 -3.18 19.45
C ILE A 49 -13.30 -2.02 20.40
N LYS A 50 -12.29 -1.19 20.59
CA LYS A 50 -12.38 0.06 21.33
C LYS A 50 -12.03 1.22 20.40
N GLU A 51 -12.86 2.22 20.40
CA GLU A 51 -12.68 3.44 19.61
C GLU A 51 -12.52 4.65 20.53
N VAL A 52 -11.50 5.43 20.26
CA VAL A 52 -11.19 6.64 21.05
C VAL A 52 -10.83 7.78 20.09
N TYR A 53 -11.34 8.97 20.36
CA TYR A 53 -10.93 10.18 19.66
C TYR A 53 -9.96 10.97 20.56
N ILE A 54 -8.72 11.08 20.13
CA ILE A 54 -7.69 11.86 20.80
C ILE A 54 -7.43 13.10 19.95
N SER A 55 -7.91 14.25 20.41
CA SER A 55 -7.94 15.48 19.59
C SER A 55 -8.75 15.26 18.32
N LYS A 56 -8.08 15.14 17.16
CA LYS A 56 -8.71 14.90 15.86
C LYS A 56 -8.27 13.57 15.24
N ILE A 57 -7.63 12.72 16.03
CA ILE A 57 -7.18 11.39 15.61
C ILE A 57 -8.22 10.38 16.05
N HIS A 58 -8.73 9.60 15.12
CA HIS A 58 -9.60 8.46 15.39
C HIS A 58 -8.72 7.23 15.60
N LEU A 59 -8.64 6.78 16.83
CA LEU A 59 -7.90 5.60 17.24
C LEU A 59 -8.84 4.42 17.43
N VAL A 60 -8.57 3.33 16.76
CA VAL A 60 -9.28 2.06 16.91
C VAL A 60 -8.30 1.01 17.40
N THR A 61 -8.66 0.29 18.45
CA THR A 61 -7.88 -0.86 18.92
C THR A 61 -8.72 -2.12 18.83
N VAL A 62 -8.13 -3.16 18.27
CA VAL A 62 -8.74 -4.49 18.13
C VAL A 62 -7.92 -5.46 18.98
N ASP A 63 -8.47 -5.87 20.11
CA ASP A 63 -7.77 -6.81 20.99
C ASP A 63 -8.02 -8.24 20.51
N ILE A 64 -6.97 -8.87 20.02
CA ILE A 64 -6.95 -10.27 19.59
C ILE A 64 -5.95 -11.03 20.47
N PRO A 65 -6.21 -12.32 20.78
CA PRO A 65 -5.35 -13.12 21.67
C PRO A 65 -4.07 -13.60 20.95
N ILE A 66 -3.37 -12.68 20.28
CA ILE A 66 -2.05 -12.92 19.69
C ILE A 66 -1.02 -12.17 20.51
N ASP A 67 -0.11 -12.92 21.10
CA ASP A 67 0.86 -12.37 22.04
C ASP A 67 2.01 -11.65 21.32
N GLN A 68 2.47 -10.53 21.87
CA GLN A 68 3.73 -9.84 21.60
C GLN A 68 3.80 -8.96 20.33
N VAL A 69 3.07 -9.21 19.27
CA VAL A 69 3.14 -8.42 18.02
C VAL A 69 1.89 -7.59 17.83
N VAL A 70 2.07 -6.30 17.61
CA VAL A 70 1.01 -5.38 17.25
C VAL A 70 1.12 -5.06 15.77
N SER A 71 0.06 -5.30 15.01
CA SER A 71 -0.09 -4.81 13.64
C SER A 71 -0.83 -3.50 13.67
N PHE A 72 -0.44 -2.56 12.83
CA PHE A 72 -1.11 -1.28 12.73
C PHE A 72 -1.36 -0.87 11.29
N SER A 73 -2.38 -0.08 11.11
CA SER A 73 -2.68 0.60 9.85
C SER A 73 -3.26 1.98 10.14
N GLY A 74 -2.90 2.95 9.33
CA GLY A 74 -3.45 4.28 9.48
C GLY A 74 -3.56 5.02 8.16
N SER A 75 -4.30 6.11 8.17
CA SER A 75 -4.45 6.97 7.02
C SER A 75 -4.60 8.44 7.40
N ILE A 76 -4.15 9.31 6.52
CA ILE A 76 -4.36 10.76 6.56
C ILE A 76 -4.94 11.15 5.20
N SER A 77 -6.05 11.90 5.19
CA SER A 77 -6.62 12.42 3.95
C SER A 77 -5.67 13.43 3.31
N ALA A 78 -4.92 12.99 2.30
CA ALA A 78 -3.98 13.78 1.52
C ALA A 78 -3.75 13.08 0.17
N GLY A 79 -3.71 13.81 -0.92
CA GLY A 79 -3.52 13.23 -2.26
C GLY A 79 -4.82 13.09 -3.06
N ASP A 80 -5.91 13.68 -2.62
CA ASP A 80 -7.09 13.84 -3.47
C ASP A 80 -6.78 14.84 -4.61
N GLN A 81 -7.59 14.80 -5.66
CA GLN A 81 -7.38 15.60 -6.88
C GLN A 81 -7.18 17.11 -6.60
N LYS A 82 -7.82 17.63 -5.57
CA LYS A 82 -7.67 19.03 -5.16
C LYS A 82 -6.35 19.30 -4.44
N SER A 83 -5.88 18.35 -3.66
CA SER A 83 -4.62 18.46 -2.92
C SER A 83 -3.39 18.29 -3.82
N LEU A 84 -3.51 17.55 -4.94
CA LEU A 84 -2.40 17.35 -5.88
C LEU A 84 -1.96 18.64 -6.59
N GLU A 85 -2.81 19.67 -6.64
CA GLU A 85 -2.50 20.98 -7.24
C GLU A 85 -1.90 20.91 -8.66
N GLY A 86 -2.35 19.91 -9.43
CA GLY A 86 -1.91 19.69 -10.80
C GLY A 86 -0.67 18.81 -10.96
N ASN A 87 -0.03 18.38 -9.87
CA ASN A 87 1.08 17.42 -9.95
C ASN A 87 0.63 16.03 -9.46
N PRO A 88 0.39 15.05 -10.35
CA PRO A 88 -0.18 13.76 -10.00
C PRO A 88 0.72 12.86 -9.15
N ILE A 89 2.03 13.12 -9.07
CA ILE A 89 2.97 12.27 -8.33
C ILE A 89 3.46 12.89 -7.02
N ILE A 90 3.03 14.13 -6.68
CA ILE A 90 3.55 14.82 -5.50
C ILE A 90 3.22 14.08 -4.20
N ALA A 91 2.03 13.48 -4.11
CA ALA A 91 1.61 12.72 -2.95
C ALA A 91 2.46 11.45 -2.78
N ASP A 92 2.73 10.73 -3.88
CA ASP A 92 3.57 9.52 -3.88
C ASP A 92 5.01 9.82 -3.49
N LEU A 93 5.60 10.84 -4.08
CA LEU A 93 6.97 11.26 -3.74
C LEU A 93 7.07 11.72 -2.29
N THR A 94 6.06 12.45 -1.80
CA THR A 94 6.03 12.89 -0.40
C THR A 94 5.94 11.69 0.55
N ALA A 95 5.06 10.73 0.28
CA ALA A 95 4.93 9.51 1.07
C ALA A 95 6.23 8.69 1.07
N SER A 96 6.86 8.54 -0.10
CA SER A 96 8.12 7.81 -0.28
C SER A 96 9.32 8.44 0.44
N MET A 97 9.23 9.70 0.85
CA MET A 97 10.29 10.40 1.59
C MET A 97 10.15 10.35 3.11
N LEU A 98 8.98 9.92 3.65
CA LEU A 98 8.70 9.98 5.09
C LEU A 98 9.65 9.09 5.92
N ASP A 99 10.01 7.92 5.42
CA ASP A 99 10.91 6.97 6.10
C ASP A 99 12.38 7.17 5.75
N LYS A 100 12.72 8.23 5.02
CA LYS A 100 14.09 8.49 4.56
C LYS A 100 14.91 9.41 5.49
N GLY A 101 14.42 9.64 6.68
CA GLY A 101 15.06 10.45 7.71
C GLY A 101 14.13 11.51 8.28
N THR A 102 14.43 11.95 9.49
CA THR A 102 13.76 13.04 10.18
C THR A 102 14.72 14.21 10.41
N LEU A 103 14.22 15.30 10.96
CA LEU A 103 15.08 16.43 11.32
C LEU A 103 16.14 16.04 12.37
N SER A 104 15.87 15.02 13.19
CA SER A 104 16.74 14.55 14.26
C SER A 104 17.63 13.36 13.85
N LEU A 105 17.20 12.53 12.93
CA LEU A 105 17.88 11.30 12.52
C LEU A 105 18.01 11.24 11.00
N ASP A 106 19.16 10.80 10.51
CA ASP A 106 19.34 10.58 9.09
C ASP A 106 18.73 9.22 8.66
N ARG A 107 18.78 8.94 7.35
CA ARG A 107 18.25 7.71 6.76
C ARG A 107 18.85 6.44 7.37
N PHE A 108 20.15 6.43 7.63
CA PHE A 108 20.84 5.26 8.15
C PHE A 108 20.49 5.04 9.63
N GLU A 109 20.42 6.12 10.40
CA GLU A 109 20.03 6.11 11.81
C GLU A 109 18.61 5.63 11.98
N ILE A 110 17.65 6.11 11.17
CA ILE A 110 16.26 5.62 11.17
C ILE A 110 16.21 4.14 10.83
N THR A 111 16.88 3.71 9.76
CA THR A 111 16.90 2.31 9.35
C THR A 111 17.48 1.41 10.46
N LYS A 112 18.58 1.83 11.08
CA LYS A 112 19.22 1.11 12.19
C LYS A 112 18.29 1.03 13.40
N LEU A 113 17.62 2.13 13.75
CA LEU A 113 16.68 2.18 14.87
C LEU A 113 15.49 1.25 14.64
N LEU A 114 14.83 1.33 13.49
CA LEU A 114 13.70 0.47 13.13
C LEU A 114 14.09 -1.02 13.16
N ASN A 115 15.25 -1.36 12.58
CA ASN A 115 15.75 -2.73 12.58
C ASN A 115 16.08 -3.24 13.99
N SER A 116 16.68 -2.40 14.85
CA SER A 116 17.02 -2.79 16.23
C SER A 116 15.80 -3.09 17.10
N LEU A 117 14.67 -2.45 16.80
CA LEU A 117 13.39 -2.65 17.47
C LEU A 117 12.47 -3.65 16.74
N GLY A 118 12.90 -4.20 15.61
CA GLY A 118 12.07 -5.09 14.79
C GLY A 118 10.81 -4.42 14.24
N ILE A 119 10.81 -3.09 14.13
CA ILE A 119 9.69 -2.32 13.61
C ILE A 119 9.72 -2.40 12.08
N LYS A 120 8.58 -2.74 11.49
CA LYS A 120 8.32 -2.60 10.05
C LYS A 120 7.28 -1.52 9.87
N ILE A 121 7.56 -0.57 8.99
CA ILE A 121 6.65 0.51 8.62
C ILE A 121 6.79 0.78 7.13
N GLN A 122 5.66 1.04 6.49
CA GLN A 122 5.56 1.42 5.09
C GLN A 122 4.62 2.61 4.97
N PHE A 123 4.94 3.51 4.07
CA PHE A 123 4.13 4.66 3.70
C PHE A 123 3.80 4.58 2.21
N ASP A 124 2.53 4.72 1.87
CA ASP A 124 2.05 4.70 0.49
C ASP A 124 1.04 5.84 0.29
N SER A 125 0.97 6.36 -0.92
CA SER A 125 -0.13 7.21 -1.33
C SER A 125 -1.13 6.38 -2.13
N LYS A 126 -2.33 6.20 -1.60
CA LYS A 126 -3.37 5.39 -2.25
C LYS A 126 -4.74 6.06 -2.14
N SER A 127 -5.47 6.09 -3.25
CA SER A 127 -6.89 6.46 -3.26
C SER A 127 -7.20 7.73 -2.47
N ASN A 128 -6.46 8.81 -2.73
CA ASN A 128 -6.67 10.12 -2.10
C ASN A 128 -6.22 10.23 -0.64
N ALA A 129 -5.40 9.31 -0.16
CA ALA A 129 -4.88 9.33 1.21
C ALA A 129 -3.42 8.87 1.28
N LEU A 130 -2.65 9.48 2.18
CA LEU A 130 -1.49 8.82 2.73
C LEU A 130 -1.96 7.63 3.54
N THR A 131 -1.45 6.45 3.25
CA THR A 131 -1.64 5.26 4.09
C THR A 131 -0.30 4.85 4.70
N PHE A 132 -0.35 4.34 5.91
CA PHE A 132 0.82 3.77 6.56
C PHE A 132 0.43 2.52 7.33
N SER A 133 1.29 1.52 7.31
CA SER A 133 1.01 0.24 7.94
C SER A 133 2.31 -0.45 8.34
N GLY A 134 2.17 -1.44 9.22
CA GLY A 134 3.30 -2.22 9.63
C GLY A 134 3.06 -3.03 10.89
N LYS A 135 4.15 -3.35 11.58
CA LYS A 135 4.11 -4.11 12.84
C LYS A 135 5.28 -3.77 13.74
N PHE A 136 5.05 -3.94 15.03
CA PHE A 136 6.04 -3.74 16.07
C PHE A 136 5.78 -4.67 17.26
N LEU A 137 6.73 -4.76 18.21
CA LEU A 137 6.54 -5.54 19.42
C LEU A 137 5.78 -4.72 20.48
N LYS A 138 4.81 -5.31 21.14
CA LYS A 138 3.97 -4.67 22.18
C LYS A 138 4.78 -3.95 23.25
N LYS A 139 5.93 -4.52 23.66
CA LYS A 139 6.83 -3.92 24.64
C LYS A 139 7.45 -2.58 24.16
N ASP A 140 7.54 -2.38 22.84
CA ASP A 140 8.19 -1.21 22.23
C ASP A 140 7.16 -0.15 21.78
N THR A 141 5.91 -0.24 22.24
CA THR A 141 4.80 0.66 21.85
C THR A 141 5.17 2.14 22.00
N GLU A 142 5.77 2.53 23.14
CA GLU A 142 6.13 3.93 23.38
C GLU A 142 7.21 4.42 22.40
N ALA A 143 8.24 3.60 22.16
CA ALA A 143 9.29 3.91 21.19
C ALA A 143 8.73 4.00 19.78
N PHE A 144 7.88 3.04 19.40
CA PHE A 144 7.19 3.06 18.11
C PHE A 144 6.36 4.34 17.90
N MET A 145 5.55 4.73 18.89
CA MET A 145 4.70 5.93 18.77
C MET A 145 5.53 7.20 18.61
N LYS A 146 6.66 7.30 19.30
CA LYS A 146 7.60 8.44 19.15
C LYS A 146 8.20 8.48 17.73
N ILE A 147 8.64 7.32 17.23
CA ILE A 147 9.22 7.21 15.88
C ILE A 147 8.16 7.54 14.82
N LEU A 148 6.97 6.94 14.90
CA LEU A 148 5.89 7.21 13.96
C LEU A 148 5.52 8.71 13.95
N ALA A 149 5.41 9.32 15.13
CA ALA A 149 5.11 10.74 15.23
C ALA A 149 6.21 11.62 14.60
N ASP A 150 7.48 11.25 14.77
CA ASP A 150 8.61 11.99 14.19
C ASP A 150 8.66 11.85 12.65
N LEU A 151 8.48 10.64 12.14
CA LEU A 151 8.39 10.37 10.70
C LEU A 151 7.25 11.15 10.02
N LEU A 152 6.08 11.21 10.67
CA LEU A 152 4.92 11.91 10.14
C LEU A 152 4.99 13.44 10.27
N LYS A 153 5.63 13.97 11.31
CA LYS A 153 5.65 15.41 11.59
C LYS A 153 6.89 16.12 11.09
N ASN A 154 8.03 15.47 11.14
CA ASN A 154 9.34 16.06 10.97
C ASN A 154 10.20 15.37 9.91
N PRO A 155 9.67 14.98 8.74
CA PRO A 155 10.47 14.37 7.69
C PRO A 155 11.55 15.38 7.21
N ARG A 156 12.73 14.86 6.94
CA ARG A 156 13.90 15.68 6.58
C ARG A 156 13.84 16.22 5.16
N PHE A 157 13.26 15.47 4.24
CA PHE A 157 13.23 15.77 2.80
C PHE A 157 14.64 16.12 2.26
N ASP A 158 15.58 15.21 2.48
CA ASP A 158 16.95 15.37 2.03
C ASP A 158 17.04 15.42 0.50
N LYS A 159 17.79 16.39 -0.04
CA LYS A 159 17.86 16.63 -1.48
C LYS A 159 18.56 15.49 -2.24
N GLU A 160 19.61 14.91 -1.66
CA GLU A 160 20.34 13.80 -2.30
C GLU A 160 19.44 12.55 -2.35
N VAL A 161 18.74 12.25 -1.25
CA VAL A 161 17.79 11.15 -1.18
C VAL A 161 16.65 11.35 -2.17
N PHE A 162 16.14 12.57 -2.30
CA PHE A 162 15.11 12.91 -3.28
C PHE A 162 15.61 12.71 -4.73
N ASN A 163 16.82 13.12 -5.06
CA ASN A 163 17.39 12.90 -6.40
C ASN A 163 17.53 11.40 -6.72
N ASN A 164 17.95 10.60 -5.74
CA ASN A 164 18.01 9.15 -5.88
C ASN A 164 16.60 8.54 -6.09
N LEU A 165 15.60 9.07 -5.39
CA LEU A 165 14.20 8.67 -5.58
C LEU A 165 13.70 9.01 -6.99
N LYS A 166 13.99 10.21 -7.51
CA LYS A 166 13.67 10.59 -8.91
C LYS A 166 14.27 9.58 -9.90
N THR A 167 15.54 9.20 -9.70
CA THR A 167 16.18 8.18 -10.55
C THR A 167 15.45 6.84 -10.52
N GLN A 168 14.97 6.42 -9.35
CA GLN A 168 14.18 5.19 -9.23
C GLN A 168 12.83 5.30 -9.97
N TYR A 169 12.17 6.44 -9.88
CA TYR A 169 10.93 6.67 -10.62
C TYR A 169 11.15 6.70 -12.13
N HIS A 170 12.28 7.26 -12.61
CA HIS A 170 12.64 7.17 -14.04
C HIS A 170 12.79 5.72 -14.49
N ALA A 171 13.51 4.89 -13.73
CA ALA A 171 13.64 3.47 -14.04
C ALA A 171 12.29 2.75 -14.04
N TYR A 172 11.43 3.03 -13.07
CA TYR A 172 10.07 2.49 -13.02
C TYR A 172 9.23 2.92 -14.23
N PHE A 173 9.32 4.18 -14.66
CA PHE A 173 8.61 4.65 -15.84
C PHE A 173 9.09 4.00 -17.14
N LEU A 174 10.38 3.67 -17.26
CA LEU A 174 10.89 2.89 -18.40
C LEU A 174 10.27 1.49 -18.44
N ASP A 175 10.08 0.84 -17.28
CA ASP A 175 9.39 -0.45 -17.23
C ASP A 175 7.91 -0.31 -17.64
N LEU A 176 7.23 0.78 -17.24
CA LEU A 176 5.85 1.06 -17.65
C LEU A 176 5.71 1.30 -19.15
N GLU A 177 6.73 1.81 -19.84
CA GLU A 177 6.70 1.98 -21.31
C GLU A 177 6.48 0.67 -22.05
N THR A 178 6.90 -0.45 -21.49
CA THR A 178 6.72 -1.78 -22.08
C THR A 178 5.48 -2.50 -21.58
N SER A 179 4.81 -1.99 -20.54
CA SER A 179 3.63 -2.59 -19.93
C SER A 179 2.38 -2.38 -20.80
N THR A 180 1.88 -3.46 -21.39
CA THR A 180 0.60 -3.45 -22.11
C THR A 180 -0.57 -3.24 -21.19
N GLU A 181 -0.51 -3.75 -19.95
CA GLU A 181 -1.51 -3.57 -18.91
C GLU A 181 -1.64 -2.08 -18.54
N PHE A 182 -0.53 -1.42 -18.20
CA PHE A 182 -0.54 0.01 -17.90
C PHE A 182 -1.14 0.85 -19.03
N LYS A 183 -0.77 0.55 -20.28
CA LYS A 183 -1.31 1.26 -21.46
C LYS A 183 -2.81 1.04 -21.63
N ALA A 184 -3.27 -0.20 -21.47
CA ALA A 184 -4.69 -0.53 -21.59
C ALA A 184 -5.52 0.15 -20.49
N ASP A 185 -5.05 0.08 -19.25
CA ASP A 185 -5.73 0.70 -18.09
C ASP A 185 -5.76 2.22 -18.21
N THR A 186 -4.67 2.83 -18.67
CA THR A 186 -4.60 4.27 -18.93
C THR A 186 -5.61 4.70 -20.00
N LEU A 187 -5.65 4.02 -21.13
CA LEU A 187 -6.59 4.32 -22.20
C LEU A 187 -8.04 4.13 -21.77
N LEU A 188 -8.33 3.05 -21.05
CA LEU A 188 -9.67 2.79 -20.50
C LEU A 188 -10.08 3.89 -19.52
N SER A 189 -9.22 4.21 -18.57
CA SER A 189 -9.46 5.25 -17.58
C SER A 189 -9.73 6.60 -18.24
N GLN A 190 -8.89 7.01 -19.19
CA GLN A 190 -9.04 8.28 -19.92
C GLN A 190 -10.29 8.33 -20.82
N SER A 191 -10.77 7.17 -21.26
CA SER A 191 -12.01 7.08 -22.04
C SER A 191 -13.27 7.20 -21.16
N LEU A 192 -13.19 6.79 -19.89
CA LEU A 192 -14.32 6.76 -18.96
C LEU A 192 -14.39 8.00 -18.08
N TYR A 193 -13.25 8.61 -17.73
CA TYR A 193 -13.17 9.65 -16.72
C TYR A 193 -12.56 10.94 -17.27
N PRO A 194 -13.10 12.11 -16.93
CA PRO A 194 -12.45 13.39 -17.20
C PRO A 194 -11.20 13.57 -16.33
N LYS A 195 -10.30 14.45 -16.74
CA LYS A 195 -8.97 14.64 -16.12
C LYS A 195 -9.02 15.02 -14.62
N ASP A 196 -10.09 15.63 -14.17
CA ASP A 196 -10.31 16.02 -12.77
C ASP A 196 -11.01 14.94 -11.93
N HIS A 197 -11.31 13.79 -12.54
CA HIS A 197 -11.95 12.69 -11.82
C HIS A 197 -10.91 11.88 -11.01
N PRO A 198 -11.22 11.43 -9.77
CA PRO A 198 -10.28 10.66 -8.94
C PRO A 198 -9.75 9.37 -9.57
N ASN A 199 -10.51 8.78 -10.48
CA ASN A 199 -10.11 7.54 -11.17
C ASN A 199 -9.41 7.81 -12.52
N TYR A 200 -9.17 9.08 -12.88
CA TYR A 200 -8.39 9.39 -14.06
C TYR A 200 -6.94 8.95 -13.90
N GLN A 201 -6.45 8.13 -14.79
CA GLN A 201 -5.06 7.70 -14.79
C GLN A 201 -4.25 8.56 -15.76
N HIS A 202 -3.23 9.20 -15.24
CA HIS A 202 -2.33 10.02 -16.04
C HIS A 202 -1.49 9.18 -17.00
N SER A 203 -1.25 9.72 -18.20
CA SER A 203 -0.34 9.11 -19.16
C SER A 203 1.10 9.12 -18.63
N LEU A 204 1.92 8.22 -19.18
CA LEU A 204 3.34 8.17 -18.80
C LEU A 204 4.06 9.50 -19.06
N ALA A 205 3.75 10.18 -20.17
CA ALA A 205 4.31 11.49 -20.49
C ALA A 205 3.95 12.55 -19.44
N GLU A 206 2.70 12.58 -18.96
CA GLU A 206 2.28 13.49 -17.88
C GLU A 206 2.98 13.17 -16.55
N LEU A 207 3.18 11.89 -16.25
CA LEU A 207 3.91 11.47 -15.05
C LEU A 207 5.39 11.85 -15.11
N GLN A 208 6.03 11.68 -16.27
CA GLN A 208 7.42 12.06 -16.50
C GLN A 208 7.60 13.58 -16.39
N GLU A 209 6.75 14.37 -17.03
CA GLU A 209 6.75 15.83 -16.93
C GLU A 209 6.57 16.29 -15.48
N SER A 210 5.64 15.67 -14.76
CA SER A 210 5.39 15.96 -13.35
C SER A 210 6.60 15.64 -12.46
N LEU A 211 7.31 14.54 -12.76
CA LEU A 211 8.53 14.15 -12.05
C LEU A 211 9.66 15.16 -12.26
N GLU A 212 9.81 15.67 -13.49
CA GLU A 212 10.83 16.69 -13.76
C GLU A 212 10.55 18.02 -13.06
N ALA A 213 9.30 18.43 -13.05
CA ALA A 213 8.88 19.71 -12.50
C ALA A 213 8.97 19.78 -10.97
N VAL A 214 8.75 18.65 -10.27
CA VAL A 214 8.64 18.65 -8.81
C VAL A 214 9.99 18.86 -8.11
N THR A 215 9.96 19.65 -7.04
CA THR A 215 11.12 19.98 -6.20
C THR A 215 10.95 19.50 -4.76
N VAL A 216 12.03 19.51 -3.99
CA VAL A 216 11.97 19.21 -2.54
C VAL A 216 11.10 20.22 -1.80
N GLU A 217 11.12 21.46 -2.23
CA GLU A 217 10.33 22.54 -1.65
C GLU A 217 8.84 22.31 -1.85
N ASP A 218 8.44 21.74 -3.00
CA ASP A 218 7.05 21.36 -3.26
C ASP A 218 6.60 20.24 -2.33
N LEU A 219 7.46 19.22 -2.09
CA LEU A 219 7.16 18.16 -1.13
C LEU A 219 6.99 18.70 0.30
N LYS A 220 7.84 19.61 0.72
CA LYS A 220 7.72 20.27 2.04
C LYS A 220 6.43 21.07 2.16
N ALA A 221 6.07 21.80 1.10
CA ALA A 221 4.84 22.58 1.06
C ALA A 221 3.61 21.68 1.10
N PHE A 222 3.60 20.62 0.30
CA PHE A 222 2.55 19.60 0.29
C PHE A 222 2.39 18.95 1.65
N HIS A 223 3.47 18.46 2.25
CA HIS A 223 3.48 17.87 3.58
C HIS A 223 2.90 18.82 4.63
N LYS A 224 3.42 20.06 4.69
CA LYS A 224 2.96 21.09 5.64
C LYS A 224 1.47 21.39 5.51
N LYS A 225 0.95 21.40 4.28
CA LYS A 225 -0.44 21.77 3.98
C LYS A 225 -1.40 20.63 4.24
N HIS A 226 -1.02 19.39 3.92
CA HIS A 226 -1.95 18.26 3.86
C HIS A 226 -1.72 17.21 4.95
N TYR A 227 -0.52 17.06 5.53
CA TYR A 227 -0.22 16.04 6.53
C TYR A 227 -0.49 16.55 7.95
N GLY A 228 -1.74 16.91 8.20
CA GLY A 228 -2.20 17.29 9.53
C GLY A 228 -2.87 16.13 10.26
N ASN A 229 -3.16 16.34 11.54
CA ASN A 229 -3.90 15.36 12.36
C ASN A 229 -5.42 15.39 12.09
N LYS A 230 -5.89 16.26 11.20
CA LYS A 230 -7.30 16.29 10.78
C LYS A 230 -7.59 15.03 9.96
N GLN A 231 -8.63 14.29 10.37
CA GLN A 231 -9.05 13.05 9.70
C GLN A 231 -7.98 11.93 9.68
N MET A 232 -7.01 11.97 10.60
CA MET A 232 -6.12 10.83 10.81
C MET A 232 -6.89 9.69 11.47
N LYS A 233 -6.77 8.50 10.90
CA LYS A 233 -7.29 7.25 11.48
C LYS A 233 -6.14 6.30 11.71
N ILE A 234 -6.11 5.65 12.85
CA ILE A 234 -5.11 4.63 13.18
C ILE A 234 -5.84 3.44 13.82
N VAL A 235 -5.51 2.25 13.36
CA VAL A 235 -6.00 0.97 13.88
C VAL A 235 -4.80 0.17 14.39
N PHE A 236 -4.93 -0.40 15.58
CA PHE A 236 -3.95 -1.32 16.19
C PHE A 236 -4.60 -2.65 16.51
#